data_202e3c53da04cab36ae50304eb8d6701
#
_entry.id   202e3c53da04cab36ae50304eb8d6701
#
_cell.length_a   1.000
_cell.length_b   1.000
_cell.length_c   1.000
_cell.angle_alpha   90.00
_cell.angle_beta   90.00
_cell.angle_gamma   90.00
#
_symmetry.space_group_name_H-M   'P 1'
#
loop_
_entity.id
_entity.type
_entity.pdbx_description
1 polymer ?
#
loop_
_entity_poly.entity_id
_entity_poly.type
_entity_poly.pdbx_seq_one_letter_code
_entity_poly.pdbx_strand_id
1 'polypeptide(L)'
;MKLRPELLGEIQAAIAEKFGTGPKPLDLVFHGGSGSTPEEIATAVANGVVKMNIDTDTQYAFTRSVADFMFRNYDGVLKVDGEVGNKKAYDPRAWGKIAESAMAARVVEATQQLGSAGHSISA
;
A
#
# COMPACT_ATOMS: atom_id res chain seq x y z
N MET A 1 -0.74 4.24 16.84
CA MET A 1 0.67 4.44 17.31
C MET A 1 1.29 5.44 16.37
N LYS A 2 1.90 6.52 16.88
CA LYS A 2 2.55 7.50 16.01
C LYS A 2 3.91 6.96 15.57
N LEU A 3 4.17 6.94 14.28
CA LEU A 3 5.46 6.53 13.73
C LEU A 3 6.54 7.56 14.07
N ARG A 4 7.76 7.10 14.22
CA ARG A 4 8.94 7.92 14.51
C ARG A 4 10.07 7.51 13.56
N PRO A 5 9.96 7.86 12.26
CA PRO A 5 10.95 7.46 11.25
C PRO A 5 12.34 8.07 11.50
N GLU A 6 12.42 9.15 12.28
CA GLU A 6 13.68 9.78 12.69
C GLU A 6 14.53 8.83 13.56
N LEU A 7 13.90 7.96 14.36
CA LEU A 7 14.58 6.97 15.19
C LEU A 7 15.46 6.02 14.36
N LEU A 8 15.09 5.77 13.11
CA LEU A 8 15.90 4.95 12.20
C LEU A 8 17.27 5.60 11.94
N GLY A 9 17.30 6.91 11.75
CA GLY A 9 18.54 7.68 11.60
C GLY A 9 19.40 7.64 12.86
N GLU A 10 18.79 7.75 14.04
CA GLU A 10 19.49 7.65 15.33
C GLU A 10 20.13 6.26 15.51
N ILE A 11 19.42 5.18 15.15
CA ILE A 11 19.94 3.82 15.20
C ILE A 11 21.09 3.64 14.22
N GLN A 12 20.97 4.10 12.98
CA GLN A 12 22.05 4.04 11.99
C GLN A 12 23.30 4.76 12.49
N ALA A 13 23.15 5.97 13.03
CA ALA A 13 24.27 6.76 13.57
C ALA A 13 24.96 6.06 14.75
N ALA A 14 24.19 5.54 15.69
CA ALA A 14 24.74 4.83 16.86
C ALA A 14 25.54 3.58 16.47
N ILE A 15 25.07 2.82 15.48
CA ILE A 15 25.77 1.64 14.97
C ILE A 15 27.02 2.06 14.20
N ALA A 16 26.93 3.08 13.35
CA ALA A 16 28.07 3.60 12.60
C ALA A 16 29.19 4.05 13.52
N GLU A 17 28.88 4.79 14.57
CA GLU A 17 29.83 5.25 15.58
C GLU A 17 30.48 4.06 16.32
N LYS A 18 29.65 3.13 16.79
CA LYS A 18 30.14 2.00 17.60
C LYS A 18 31.07 1.05 16.84
N PHE A 19 30.81 0.84 15.54
CA PHE A 19 31.51 -0.13 14.72
C PHE A 19 32.44 0.47 13.66
N GLY A 20 32.53 1.81 13.57
CA GLY A 20 33.38 2.50 12.59
C GLY A 20 32.99 2.25 11.15
N THR A 21 31.69 2.12 10.87
CA THR A 21 31.15 1.83 9.53
C THR A 21 30.74 3.12 8.79
N GLY A 22 30.26 2.97 7.56
CA GLY A 22 29.63 4.07 6.82
C GLY A 22 28.33 4.55 7.49
N PRO A 23 27.71 5.64 6.99
CA PRO A 23 26.63 6.35 7.68
C PRO A 23 25.30 5.58 7.77
N LYS A 24 25.11 4.54 6.95
CA LYS A 24 23.89 3.71 6.94
C LYS A 24 24.27 2.23 6.84
N PRO A 25 24.80 1.65 7.95
CA PRO A 25 25.32 0.29 7.92
C PRO A 25 24.25 -0.82 7.91
N LEU A 26 23.00 -0.48 8.20
CA LEU A 26 21.91 -1.46 8.29
C LEU A 26 20.92 -1.29 7.12
N ASP A 27 20.54 -2.43 6.55
CA ASP A 27 19.36 -2.51 5.67
C ASP A 27 18.12 -2.66 6.56
N LEU A 28 17.28 -1.62 6.58
CA LEU A 28 16.14 -1.56 7.47
C LEU A 28 14.85 -1.98 6.78
N VAL A 29 13.98 -2.64 7.53
CA VAL A 29 12.63 -3.00 7.09
C VAL A 29 11.62 -2.18 7.89
N PHE A 30 10.75 -1.48 7.19
CA PHE A 30 9.68 -0.70 7.79
C PHE A 30 8.38 -1.51 7.78
N HIS A 31 7.93 -1.90 8.95
CA HIS A 31 6.66 -2.59 9.14
C HIS A 31 5.53 -1.57 9.37
N GLY A 32 4.33 -1.88 8.87
CA GLY A 32 3.16 -1.05 9.10
C GLY A 32 3.17 0.27 8.33
N GLY A 33 3.59 0.25 7.06
CA GLY A 33 3.59 1.42 6.17
C GLY A 33 2.21 2.00 5.86
N SER A 34 1.16 1.21 6.05
CA SER A 34 -0.23 1.67 5.90
C SER A 34 -0.56 2.76 6.92
N GLY A 35 -1.13 3.87 6.45
CA GLY A 35 -1.45 5.03 7.28
C GLY A 35 -0.27 5.96 7.59
N SER A 36 0.92 5.71 7.02
CA SER A 36 2.05 6.65 7.08
C SER A 36 1.84 7.79 6.10
N THR A 37 2.32 8.98 6.44
CA THR A 37 2.31 10.11 5.51
C THR A 37 3.44 9.97 4.48
N PRO A 38 3.34 10.63 3.29
CA PRO A 38 4.42 10.64 2.32
C PRO A 38 5.76 11.13 2.90
N GLU A 39 5.73 12.10 3.82
CA GLU A 39 6.91 12.66 4.49
C GLU A 39 7.55 11.64 5.46
N GLU A 40 6.74 10.88 6.19
CA GLU A 40 7.22 9.81 7.07
C GLU A 40 7.88 8.70 6.25
N ILE A 41 7.29 8.35 5.10
CA ILE A 41 7.86 7.35 4.18
C ILE A 41 9.20 7.87 3.60
N ALA A 42 9.24 9.11 3.11
CA ALA A 42 10.45 9.72 2.58
C ALA A 42 11.58 9.75 3.62
N THR A 43 11.25 10.09 4.87
CA THR A 43 12.19 10.10 5.99
C THR A 43 12.71 8.68 6.29
N ALA A 44 11.84 7.67 6.27
CA ALA A 44 12.23 6.27 6.48
C ALA A 44 13.18 5.78 5.38
N VAL A 45 12.87 6.05 4.11
CA VAL A 45 13.73 5.70 2.96
C VAL A 45 15.07 6.43 3.05
N ALA A 46 15.06 7.73 3.38
CA ALA A 46 16.28 8.51 3.57
C ALA A 46 17.18 7.95 4.68
N ASN A 47 16.60 7.29 5.68
CA ASN A 47 17.32 6.65 6.80
C ASN A 47 17.70 5.18 6.53
N GLY A 48 17.60 4.66 5.31
CA GLY A 48 18.10 3.35 4.93
C GLY A 48 17.06 2.23 4.99
N VAL A 49 15.78 2.55 4.90
CA VAL A 49 14.73 1.53 4.68
C VAL A 49 14.83 1.02 3.25
N VAL A 50 15.04 -0.27 3.10
CA VAL A 50 15.13 -0.97 1.81
C VAL A 50 13.88 -1.77 1.48
N LYS A 51 13.01 -1.97 2.46
CA LYS A 51 11.74 -2.70 2.30
C LYS A 51 10.66 -2.10 3.19
N MET A 52 9.46 -1.93 2.65
CA MET A 52 8.27 -1.53 3.41
C MET A 52 7.14 -2.54 3.22
N ASN A 53 6.49 -2.94 4.31
CA ASN A 53 5.30 -3.79 4.27
C ASN A 53 4.04 -2.91 4.26
N ILE A 54 3.23 -3.07 3.23
CA ILE A 54 1.94 -2.39 3.06
C ILE A 54 0.88 -3.46 2.82
N ASP A 55 -0.15 -3.49 3.64
CA ASP A 55 -1.26 -4.44 3.53
C ASP A 55 -2.61 -3.75 3.65
N THR A 56 -2.88 -3.08 4.75
CA THR A 56 -4.19 -2.47 5.06
C THR A 56 -4.65 -1.50 3.96
N ASP A 57 -3.78 -0.66 3.43
CA ASP A 57 -4.14 0.31 2.39
C ASP A 57 -4.55 -0.36 1.08
N THR A 58 -3.87 -1.45 0.71
CA THR A 58 -4.19 -2.20 -0.51
C THR A 58 -5.50 -2.97 -0.36
N GLN A 59 -5.73 -3.58 0.79
CA GLN A 59 -7.02 -4.21 1.13
C GLN A 59 -8.15 -3.18 1.11
N TYR A 60 -7.91 -2.01 1.72
CA TYR A 60 -8.91 -0.95 1.77
C TYR A 60 -9.27 -0.42 0.38
N ALA A 61 -8.28 -0.19 -0.48
CA ALA A 61 -8.50 0.26 -1.86
C ALA A 61 -9.37 -0.74 -2.64
N PHE A 62 -9.09 -2.04 -2.49
CA PHE A 62 -9.89 -3.10 -3.09
C PHE A 62 -11.33 -3.11 -2.55
N THR A 63 -11.47 -3.23 -1.24
CA THR A 63 -12.77 -3.39 -0.57
C THR A 63 -13.68 -2.18 -0.75
N ARG A 64 -13.12 -0.95 -0.67
CA ARG A 64 -13.88 0.28 -0.87
C ARG A 64 -14.54 0.33 -2.26
N SER A 65 -13.82 -0.10 -3.29
CA SER A 65 -14.33 -0.13 -4.67
C SER A 65 -15.45 -1.14 -4.85
N VAL A 66 -15.35 -2.30 -4.20
CA VAL A 66 -16.44 -3.29 -4.16
C VAL A 66 -17.66 -2.73 -3.46
N ALA A 67 -17.48 -2.11 -2.30
CA ALA A 67 -18.57 -1.52 -1.54
C ALA A 67 -19.30 -0.43 -2.35
N ASP A 68 -18.56 0.50 -2.95
CA ASP A 68 -19.15 1.55 -3.78
C ASP A 68 -19.96 0.97 -4.95
N PHE A 69 -19.39 -0.04 -5.63
CA PHE A 69 -20.08 -0.72 -6.73
C PHE A 69 -21.39 -1.39 -6.26
N MET A 70 -21.36 -2.11 -5.13
CA MET A 70 -22.52 -2.78 -4.59
C MET A 70 -23.62 -1.80 -4.16
N PHE A 71 -23.25 -0.69 -3.53
CA PHE A 71 -24.20 0.35 -3.16
C PHE A 71 -24.91 0.98 -4.37
N ARG A 72 -24.14 1.30 -5.41
CA ARG A 72 -24.70 1.92 -6.62
C ARG A 72 -25.53 0.99 -7.48
N ASN A 73 -25.30 -0.31 -7.35
CA ASN A 73 -25.96 -1.34 -8.18
C ASN A 73 -26.77 -2.33 -7.32
N TYR A 74 -27.25 -1.89 -6.17
CA TYR A 74 -27.92 -2.75 -5.19
C TYR A 74 -29.03 -3.59 -5.83
N ASP A 75 -29.97 -2.99 -6.55
CA ASP A 75 -31.10 -3.67 -7.20
C ASP A 75 -30.64 -4.61 -8.33
N GLY A 76 -29.52 -4.29 -8.98
CA GLY A 76 -28.93 -5.14 -10.02
C GLY A 76 -28.15 -6.32 -9.48
N VAL A 77 -27.64 -6.21 -8.25
CA VAL A 77 -26.85 -7.27 -7.60
C VAL A 77 -27.74 -8.28 -6.90
N LEU A 78 -28.84 -7.82 -6.32
CA LEU A 78 -29.77 -8.66 -5.55
C LEU A 78 -30.89 -9.21 -6.44
N LYS A 79 -31.43 -10.31 -5.96
CA LYS A 79 -32.70 -10.85 -6.46
C LYS A 79 -33.84 -10.10 -5.74
N VAL A 80 -34.63 -9.36 -6.50
CA VAL A 80 -35.78 -8.61 -5.98
C VAL A 80 -37.06 -9.27 -6.50
N ASP A 81 -38.02 -9.51 -5.63
CA ASP A 81 -39.36 -10.07 -5.95
C ASP A 81 -39.34 -11.34 -6.82
N GLY A 82 -38.35 -12.21 -6.53
CA GLY A 82 -38.21 -13.46 -7.27
C GLY A 82 -37.45 -13.37 -8.59
N GLU A 83 -37.21 -12.15 -9.07
CA GLU A 83 -36.44 -11.91 -10.30
C GLU A 83 -34.93 -12.06 -10.07
N VAL A 84 -34.22 -12.48 -11.13
CA VAL A 84 -32.76 -12.51 -11.12
C VAL A 84 -32.24 -11.12 -11.40
N GLY A 85 -31.28 -10.66 -10.60
CA GLY A 85 -30.64 -9.37 -10.81
C GLY A 85 -29.93 -9.24 -12.15
N ASN A 86 -29.44 -8.06 -12.42
CA ASN A 86 -28.71 -7.76 -13.67
C ASN A 86 -27.35 -8.44 -13.68
N LYS A 87 -27.14 -9.39 -14.62
CA LYS A 87 -25.87 -10.11 -14.74
C LYS A 87 -24.66 -9.19 -14.87
N LYS A 88 -24.78 -8.05 -15.53
CA LYS A 88 -23.69 -7.08 -15.65
C LYS A 88 -23.29 -6.44 -14.31
N ALA A 89 -24.20 -6.48 -13.33
CA ALA A 89 -23.96 -5.95 -11.99
C ALA A 89 -23.50 -7.04 -11.01
N TYR A 90 -24.12 -8.24 -11.01
CA TYR A 90 -23.75 -9.27 -10.04
C TYR A 90 -22.58 -10.15 -10.47
N ASP A 91 -22.14 -10.12 -11.74
CA ASP A 91 -20.98 -10.90 -12.19
C ASP A 91 -19.71 -10.45 -11.46
N PRO A 92 -19.03 -11.35 -10.72
CA PRO A 92 -17.80 -10.99 -9.98
C PRO A 92 -16.72 -10.33 -10.84
N ARG A 93 -16.68 -10.65 -12.13
CA ARG A 93 -15.72 -10.04 -13.06
C ARG A 93 -15.96 -8.55 -13.26
N ALA A 94 -17.21 -8.08 -13.11
CA ALA A 94 -17.53 -6.66 -13.25
C ALA A 94 -16.96 -5.84 -12.08
N TRP A 95 -17.34 -6.17 -10.85
CA TRP A 95 -16.86 -5.46 -9.67
C TRP A 95 -15.44 -5.83 -9.27
N GLY A 96 -15.00 -7.06 -9.54
CA GLY A 96 -13.64 -7.51 -9.29
C GLY A 96 -12.61 -6.74 -10.13
N LYS A 97 -12.92 -6.47 -11.40
CA LYS A 97 -12.04 -5.66 -12.26
C LYS A 97 -11.87 -4.21 -11.78
N ILE A 98 -12.93 -3.63 -11.24
CA ILE A 98 -12.87 -2.28 -10.66
C ILE A 98 -12.00 -2.29 -9.40
N ALA A 99 -12.17 -3.30 -8.55
CA ALA A 99 -11.38 -3.47 -7.33
C ALA A 99 -9.88 -3.74 -7.63
N GLU A 100 -9.59 -4.57 -8.64
CA GLU A 100 -8.23 -4.79 -9.13
C GLU A 100 -7.57 -3.49 -9.58
N SER A 101 -8.27 -2.68 -10.37
CA SER A 101 -7.75 -1.40 -10.84
C SER A 101 -7.47 -0.42 -9.70
N ALA A 102 -8.35 -0.37 -8.70
CA ALA A 102 -8.16 0.48 -7.52
C ALA A 102 -6.96 0.03 -6.67
N MET A 103 -6.80 -1.27 -6.48
CA MET A 103 -5.65 -1.83 -5.77
C MET A 103 -4.35 -1.59 -6.54
N ALA A 104 -4.35 -1.79 -7.85
CA ALA A 104 -3.19 -1.52 -8.71
C ALA A 104 -2.76 -0.04 -8.64
N ALA A 105 -3.70 0.89 -8.68
CA ALA A 105 -3.41 2.31 -8.52
C ALA A 105 -2.74 2.62 -7.17
N ARG A 106 -3.22 2.02 -6.07
CA ARG A 106 -2.59 2.18 -4.75
C ARG A 106 -1.18 1.59 -4.68
N VAL A 107 -0.94 0.46 -5.35
CA VAL A 107 0.41 -0.14 -5.45
C VAL A 107 1.35 0.79 -6.24
N VAL A 108 0.89 1.34 -7.37
CA VAL A 108 1.68 2.31 -8.16
C VAL A 108 2.05 3.53 -7.32
N GLU A 109 1.09 4.09 -6.57
CA GLU A 109 1.37 5.20 -5.65
C GLU A 109 2.45 4.83 -4.62
N ALA A 110 2.36 3.65 -4.01
CA ALA A 110 3.36 3.17 -3.06
C ALA A 110 4.76 3.05 -3.68
N THR A 111 4.87 2.52 -4.90
CA THR A 111 6.16 2.42 -5.60
C THR A 111 6.78 3.78 -5.90
N GLN A 112 5.95 4.78 -6.21
CA GLN A 112 6.40 6.16 -6.41
C GLN A 112 6.90 6.77 -5.08
N GLN A 113 6.14 6.62 -4.00
CA GLN A 113 6.52 7.11 -2.67
C GLN A 113 7.82 6.49 -2.15
N LEU A 114 8.06 5.22 -2.48
CA LEU A 114 9.28 4.49 -2.11
C LEU A 114 10.47 4.77 -3.04
N GLY A 115 10.28 5.54 -4.12
CA GLY A 115 11.31 5.79 -5.12
C GLY A 115 11.72 4.56 -5.94
N SER A 116 10.90 3.49 -5.91
CA SER A 116 11.20 2.24 -6.63
C SER A 116 10.59 2.18 -8.04
N ALA A 117 9.75 3.15 -8.41
CA ALA A 117 9.17 3.22 -9.74
C ALA A 117 10.25 3.34 -10.83
N GLY A 118 10.20 2.47 -11.83
CA GLY A 118 11.18 2.43 -12.92
C GLY A 118 12.49 1.72 -12.59
N HIS A 119 12.63 1.14 -11.40
CA HIS A 119 13.78 0.34 -11.01
C HIS A 119 13.45 -1.15 -10.96
N SER A 120 14.43 -2.00 -11.29
CA SER A 120 14.35 -3.44 -11.21
C SER A 120 15.67 -4.00 -10.67
N ILE A 121 15.59 -5.07 -9.88
CA ILE A 121 16.78 -5.81 -9.41
C ILE A 121 17.44 -6.63 -10.52
N SER A 122 16.77 -6.81 -11.65
CA SER A 122 17.22 -7.58 -12.81
C SER A 122 17.58 -6.70 -14.02
N ALA A 123 17.64 -5.39 -13.84
CA ALA A 123 18.02 -4.45 -14.89
C ALA A 123 19.51 -4.09 -14.85
#